data_a0c57843562cf882161153a71e7504f9
#
_entry.id   a0c57843562cf882161153a71e7504f9
#
_cell.length_a   1.000
_cell.length_b   1.000
_cell.length_c   1.000
_cell.angle_alpha   90.00
_cell.angle_beta   90.00
_cell.angle_gamma   90.00
#
_symmetry.space_group_name_H-M   'P 1'
#
loop_
_entity.id
_entity.type
_entity.pdbx_description
1 polymer ?
#
loop_
_entity_poly.entity_id
_entity_poly.type
_entity_poly.pdbx_seq_one_letter_code
_entity_poly.pdbx_strand_id
1 'polypeptide(L)'
;MKSTLFCLSFRRSSISAAILLSTVLGVQLPLCAAPLAAQQISISAAERSRSGIQTAVAVAASSEVPGHGGANDLALAGTVVAPPALLAVASTPYAGVVQQVHASSLQAVRQGTALLTMHSQAWLEVQRDYIQAATQAALAEARAKRDAALHAEGIIAEVRLEESRSAAMLARLNADERAQALRAGGWDSKAIQNLLRSRALTPELVLRAPRAGTLLELSADAGARLDAGMPVARISRSGPLWIELQASRAQAERLRVGEVLQVQGCGSARVIALGSAVSTANQSVAVRAEQLATDDCLKLNAYVEARMAPASKVAAAQAQGVLVPASALVRRGAESYVFVQNAAGFMATPVQAVQAGADLVRVTGKVAAGDAVAVKGLVVLKGSWAGLGKEEAASAPASAGGK
;
A
#
# COMPACT_ATOMS: atom_id res chain seq x y z
N MET A 1 8.40 51.21 -5.09
CA MET A 1 9.57 51.53 -5.90
C MET A 1 9.95 50.29 -6.66
N LYS A 2 9.57 50.23 -7.94
CA LYS A 2 10.36 50.10 -9.18
C LYS A 2 11.22 48.81 -9.17
N SER A 3 10.80 47.78 -9.86
CA SER A 3 11.04 47.42 -11.30
C SER A 3 12.42 46.79 -11.51
N THR A 4 12.50 45.60 -12.03
CA THR A 4 12.91 45.37 -13.42
C THR A 4 12.79 43.90 -13.83
N LEU A 5 12.06 43.68 -14.91
CA LEU A 5 12.08 42.49 -15.79
C LEU A 5 13.46 42.34 -16.45
N PHE A 6 13.88 41.09 -16.66
CA PHE A 6 14.83 40.81 -17.73
C PHE A 6 14.37 39.59 -18.53
N CYS A 7 13.94 39.89 -19.75
CA CYS A 7 13.58 38.98 -20.81
C CYS A 7 14.84 38.77 -21.67
N LEU A 8 15.29 37.56 -21.93
CA LEU A 8 16.30 37.27 -22.95
C LEU A 8 15.76 36.22 -23.91
N SER A 9 15.36 36.74 -25.07
CA SER A 9 15.14 35.98 -26.30
C SER A 9 16.48 35.53 -26.89
N PHE A 10 16.61 34.31 -27.36
CA PHE A 10 17.69 33.92 -28.25
C PHE A 10 17.13 33.37 -29.56
N ARG A 11 17.63 34.04 -30.59
CA ARG A 11 17.27 33.99 -32.01
C ARG A 11 17.74 32.69 -32.67
N ARG A 12 16.92 32.27 -33.62
CA ARG A 12 17.25 31.28 -34.68
C ARG A 12 18.43 31.74 -35.51
N SER A 13 19.29 30.82 -35.92
CA SER A 13 20.15 30.97 -37.10
C SER A 13 20.15 29.68 -37.90
N SER A 14 19.64 29.80 -39.10
CA SER A 14 19.64 28.82 -40.18
C SER A 14 21.02 28.79 -40.86
N ILE A 15 21.54 27.61 -41.11
CA ILE A 15 22.59 27.42 -42.13
C ILE A 15 22.19 26.25 -43.01
N SER A 16 21.89 26.60 -44.25
CA SER A 16 21.73 25.69 -45.40
C SER A 16 23.12 25.24 -45.89
N ALA A 17 23.29 23.93 -46.13
CA ALA A 17 24.32 23.41 -47.00
C ALA A 17 23.75 22.26 -47.82
N ALA A 18 23.58 22.53 -49.08
CA ALA A 18 23.27 21.56 -50.13
C ALA A 18 24.54 20.83 -50.55
N ILE A 19 24.52 19.50 -50.62
CA ILE A 19 25.47 18.71 -51.42
C ILE A 19 24.75 17.55 -52.10
N LEU A 20 24.75 17.60 -53.38
CA LEU A 20 24.54 16.69 -54.51
C LEU A 20 24.66 15.17 -54.27
N LEU A 21 23.60 14.45 -54.62
CA LEU A 21 23.53 13.53 -55.79
C LEU A 21 24.53 12.37 -55.84
N SER A 22 24.09 11.16 -55.49
CA SER A 22 24.45 9.94 -56.28
C SER A 22 23.35 8.88 -56.04
N THR A 23 22.61 8.64 -57.09
CA THR A 23 21.64 7.56 -57.29
C THR A 23 22.35 6.21 -57.35
N VAL A 24 22.12 5.31 -56.40
CA VAL A 24 22.32 3.88 -56.58
C VAL A 24 20.96 3.20 -56.38
N LEU A 25 20.43 2.76 -57.50
CA LEU A 25 19.19 2.01 -57.63
C LEU A 25 19.43 0.57 -57.15
N GLY A 26 19.29 0.32 -55.85
CA GLY A 26 19.28 -1.01 -55.23
C GLY A 26 17.84 -1.51 -55.17
N VAL A 27 17.48 -2.38 -56.10
CA VAL A 27 16.24 -3.17 -56.04
C VAL A 27 16.32 -4.11 -54.85
N GLN A 28 15.77 -3.72 -53.71
CA GLN A 28 15.47 -4.63 -52.62
C GLN A 28 14.11 -5.29 -52.90
N LEU A 29 14.14 -6.54 -53.34
CA LEU A 29 12.98 -7.41 -53.29
C LEU A 29 12.56 -7.60 -51.82
N PRO A 30 11.30 -7.32 -51.44
CA PRO A 30 10.83 -7.74 -50.17
C PRO A 30 10.72 -9.27 -50.16
N LEU A 31 11.53 -9.92 -49.34
CA LEU A 31 11.37 -11.33 -49.01
C LEU A 31 10.07 -11.45 -48.20
N CYS A 32 8.97 -11.64 -48.92
CA CYS A 32 7.68 -12.01 -48.34
C CYS A 32 7.86 -13.37 -47.67
N ALA A 33 8.11 -13.39 -46.35
CA ALA A 33 7.95 -14.60 -45.58
C ALA A 33 6.45 -14.92 -45.58
N ALA A 34 6.02 -15.81 -46.46
CA ALA A 34 4.66 -16.33 -46.44
C ALA A 34 4.41 -17.01 -45.09
N PRO A 35 3.26 -16.74 -44.42
CA PRO A 35 2.90 -17.46 -43.20
C PRO A 35 2.81 -18.94 -43.57
N LEU A 36 3.58 -19.79 -42.87
CA LEU A 36 3.50 -21.23 -43.00
C LEU A 36 2.07 -21.67 -42.72
N ALA A 37 1.36 -22.05 -43.78
CA ALA A 37 -0.01 -22.51 -43.71
C ALA A 37 -0.14 -23.70 -42.77
N ALA A 38 -1.17 -23.75 -41.97
CA ALA A 38 -1.53 -24.86 -41.10
C ALA A 38 -1.54 -26.15 -41.95
N GLN A 39 -0.54 -27.02 -41.79
CA GLN A 39 -0.47 -28.26 -42.58
C GLN A 39 -1.38 -29.30 -41.96
N GLN A 40 -2.32 -29.77 -42.75
CA GLN A 40 -3.24 -30.84 -42.36
C GLN A 40 -2.55 -32.19 -42.51
N ILE A 41 -2.66 -33.00 -41.46
CA ILE A 41 -2.14 -34.38 -41.43
C ILE A 41 -3.35 -35.32 -41.48
N SER A 42 -3.52 -35.98 -42.61
CA SER A 42 -4.61 -36.95 -42.76
C SER A 42 -4.19 -38.28 -42.15
N ILE A 43 -4.90 -38.73 -41.12
CA ILE A 43 -4.68 -40.02 -40.43
C ILE A 43 -6.04 -40.65 -40.22
N SER A 44 -6.19 -41.90 -40.70
CA SER A 44 -7.43 -42.69 -40.55
C SER A 44 -7.64 -43.10 -39.06
N ALA A 45 -8.90 -43.38 -38.71
CA ALA A 45 -9.25 -43.83 -37.34
C ALA A 45 -8.53 -45.14 -36.97
N ALA A 46 -8.26 -46.04 -37.92
CA ALA A 46 -7.55 -47.27 -37.72
C ALA A 46 -6.02 -47.08 -37.47
N GLU A 47 -5.41 -46.10 -38.17
CA GLU A 47 -4.02 -45.74 -37.96
C GLU A 47 -3.80 -45.00 -36.63
N ARG A 48 -4.75 -44.21 -36.20
CA ARG A 48 -4.74 -43.51 -34.94
C ARG A 48 -4.63 -44.45 -33.73
N SER A 49 -5.46 -45.54 -33.77
CA SER A 49 -5.42 -46.58 -32.74
C SER A 49 -4.11 -47.38 -32.71
N ARG A 50 -3.57 -47.71 -33.91
CA ARG A 50 -2.29 -48.45 -34.01
C ARG A 50 -1.08 -47.60 -33.58
N SER A 51 -1.14 -46.30 -33.81
CA SER A 51 -0.05 -45.38 -33.47
C SER A 51 -0.09 -44.87 -32.02
N GLY A 52 -1.05 -45.33 -31.20
CA GLY A 52 -1.16 -44.98 -29.81
C GLY A 52 -1.40 -43.49 -29.55
N ILE A 53 -2.06 -42.77 -30.48
CA ILE A 53 -2.32 -41.33 -30.37
C ILE A 53 -3.49 -41.16 -29.39
N GLN A 54 -3.22 -40.46 -28.29
CA GLN A 54 -4.25 -40.08 -27.31
C GLN A 54 -4.48 -38.56 -27.38
N THR A 55 -5.71 -38.16 -27.19
CA THR A 55 -6.13 -36.74 -27.16
C THR A 55 -6.65 -36.34 -25.79
N ALA A 56 -6.45 -35.09 -25.41
CA ALA A 56 -7.07 -34.45 -24.26
C ALA A 56 -7.89 -33.24 -24.75
N VAL A 57 -8.93 -32.90 -24.02
CA VAL A 57 -9.78 -31.76 -24.36
C VAL A 57 -9.09 -30.47 -23.84
N ALA A 58 -9.00 -29.47 -24.68
CA ALA A 58 -8.53 -28.14 -24.31
C ALA A 58 -9.60 -27.46 -23.43
N VAL A 59 -9.21 -27.04 -22.22
CA VAL A 59 -10.13 -26.41 -21.26
C VAL A 59 -9.97 -24.90 -21.33
N ALA A 60 -11.11 -24.17 -21.26
CA ALA A 60 -11.04 -22.71 -21.19
C ALA A 60 -10.18 -22.27 -19.99
N ALA A 61 -9.22 -21.39 -20.20
CA ALA A 61 -8.47 -20.78 -19.12
C ALA A 61 -9.38 -19.79 -18.41
N SER A 62 -10.22 -20.28 -17.46
CA SER A 62 -10.92 -19.41 -16.53
C SER A 62 -9.89 -18.76 -15.60
N SER A 63 -10.17 -17.53 -15.16
CA SER A 63 -9.27 -16.73 -14.30
C SER A 63 -8.98 -17.35 -12.93
N GLU A 64 -9.56 -18.50 -12.62
CA GLU A 64 -9.40 -19.22 -11.36
C GLU A 64 -8.81 -20.62 -11.60
N VAL A 65 -7.50 -20.69 -11.75
CA VAL A 65 -6.77 -21.92 -11.46
C VAL A 65 -6.13 -21.74 -10.08
N PRO A 66 -6.63 -22.44 -9.03
CA PRO A 66 -5.92 -22.47 -7.75
C PRO A 66 -4.70 -23.39 -7.94
N GLY A 67 -3.55 -22.81 -8.10
CA GLY A 67 -2.34 -23.61 -8.18
C GLY A 67 -1.13 -22.84 -8.68
N HIS A 68 -0.28 -22.48 -7.73
CA HIS A 68 1.14 -22.10 -7.86
C HIS A 68 1.47 -21.04 -8.92
N GLY A 69 1.67 -19.84 -8.41
CA GLY A 69 1.93 -18.61 -9.12
C GLY A 69 2.93 -18.74 -10.27
N GLY A 70 2.45 -18.37 -11.43
CA GLY A 70 3.34 -17.96 -12.52
C GLY A 70 4.17 -16.77 -12.08
N ALA A 71 5.33 -16.55 -12.68
CA ALA A 71 6.31 -15.51 -12.36
C ALA A 71 5.78 -14.05 -12.35
N ASN A 72 4.47 -13.85 -12.52
CA ASN A 72 3.78 -12.56 -12.49
C ASN A 72 2.93 -12.32 -11.25
N ASP A 73 2.77 -13.30 -10.37
CA ASP A 73 1.93 -13.14 -9.17
C ASP A 73 2.79 -12.59 -8.03
N LEU A 74 2.85 -11.27 -7.95
CA LEU A 74 3.58 -10.56 -6.92
C LEU A 74 2.71 -10.52 -5.66
N ALA A 75 2.70 -11.60 -4.90
CA ALA A 75 2.09 -11.65 -3.59
C ALA A 75 3.03 -11.01 -2.57
N LEU A 76 2.54 -10.01 -1.84
CA LEU A 76 3.22 -9.31 -0.76
C LEU A 76 2.47 -9.56 0.53
N ALA A 77 3.18 -10.03 1.52
CA ALA A 77 2.65 -10.22 2.86
C ALA A 77 2.90 -9.00 3.72
N GLY A 78 1.99 -8.68 4.62
CA GLY A 78 2.16 -7.55 5.50
C GLY A 78 1.11 -7.44 6.59
N THR A 79 1.16 -6.34 7.32
CA THR A 79 0.27 -6.04 8.44
C THR A 79 -0.42 -4.69 8.27
N VAL A 80 -1.64 -4.61 8.77
CA VAL A 80 -2.43 -3.37 8.76
C VAL A 80 -2.03 -2.51 9.95
N VAL A 81 -1.68 -1.25 9.67
CA VAL A 81 -1.30 -0.27 10.69
C VAL A 81 -2.15 1.01 10.56
N ALA A 82 -2.36 1.70 11.68
CA ALA A 82 -3.00 3.00 11.61
C ALA A 82 -1.96 4.08 11.26
N PRO A 83 -2.29 5.00 10.34
CA PRO A 83 -1.51 6.22 10.17
C PRO A 83 -1.33 6.97 11.49
N PRO A 84 -0.17 7.58 11.77
CA PRO A 84 0.04 8.37 12.99
C PRO A 84 -1.01 9.47 13.22
N ALA A 85 -1.54 10.03 12.13
CA ALA A 85 -2.60 11.05 12.19
C ALA A 85 -3.94 10.52 12.74
N LEU A 86 -4.19 9.22 12.65
CA LEU A 86 -5.38 8.57 13.17
C LEU A 86 -5.21 8.08 14.61
N LEU A 87 -3.99 8.02 15.12
CA LEU A 87 -3.70 7.60 16.48
C LEU A 87 -3.57 8.82 17.41
N ALA A 88 -4.11 8.70 18.60
CA ALA A 88 -3.87 9.61 19.69
C ALA A 88 -3.50 8.82 20.94
N VAL A 89 -2.49 9.30 21.65
CA VAL A 89 -2.06 8.73 22.92
C VAL A 89 -2.47 9.70 24.02
N ALA A 90 -3.14 9.20 25.04
CA ALA A 90 -3.36 9.93 26.27
C ALA A 90 -2.31 9.49 27.29
N SER A 91 -1.48 10.44 27.71
CA SER A 91 -0.44 10.24 28.74
C SER A 91 -0.78 11.01 29.99
N THR A 92 -0.32 10.52 31.15
CA THR A 92 -0.50 11.21 32.41
C THR A 92 0.37 12.48 32.48
N PRO A 93 -0.20 13.66 32.72
CA PRO A 93 0.61 14.87 32.85
C PRO A 93 1.42 14.92 34.16
N TYR A 94 0.94 14.26 35.21
CA TYR A 94 1.55 14.23 36.54
C TYR A 94 1.52 12.81 37.10
N ALA A 95 2.49 12.49 37.97
CA ALA A 95 2.52 11.21 38.65
C ALA A 95 1.39 11.09 39.68
N GLY A 96 0.88 9.86 39.87
CA GLY A 96 -0.19 9.60 40.84
C GLY A 96 -0.62 8.16 40.89
N VAL A 97 -1.64 7.85 41.68
CA VAL A 97 -2.24 6.52 41.85
C VAL A 97 -3.65 6.54 41.27
N VAL A 98 -3.97 5.59 40.43
CA VAL A 98 -5.29 5.44 39.80
C VAL A 98 -6.32 5.10 40.88
N GLN A 99 -7.35 5.91 40.99
CA GLN A 99 -8.48 5.64 41.89
C GLN A 99 -9.59 4.87 41.19
N GLN A 100 -9.94 5.32 39.98
CA GLN A 100 -11.05 4.77 39.23
C GLN A 100 -10.78 4.83 37.74
N VAL A 101 -11.14 3.77 37.03
CA VAL A 101 -11.14 3.65 35.57
C VAL A 101 -12.56 3.81 35.08
N HIS A 102 -12.83 4.74 34.15
CA HIS A 102 -14.15 5.09 33.64
C HIS A 102 -14.46 4.55 32.25
N ALA A 103 -13.43 4.15 31.50
CA ALA A 103 -13.53 3.66 30.13
C ALA A 103 -12.94 2.26 30.01
N SER A 104 -13.37 1.51 29.02
CA SER A 104 -12.83 0.18 28.71
C SER A 104 -12.29 0.14 27.28
N SER A 105 -11.37 -0.78 27.02
CA SER A 105 -10.89 -1.07 25.67
C SER A 105 -12.07 -1.38 24.74
N LEU A 106 -11.94 -1.01 23.46
CA LEU A 106 -12.94 -1.13 22.40
C LEU A 106 -14.14 -0.19 22.53
N GLN A 107 -14.19 0.64 23.55
CA GLN A 107 -15.26 1.63 23.73
C GLN A 107 -15.04 2.84 22.80
N ALA A 108 -16.12 3.33 22.19
CA ALA A 108 -16.12 4.61 21.49
C ALA A 108 -16.13 5.76 22.50
N VAL A 109 -15.18 6.68 22.37
CA VAL A 109 -15.06 7.86 23.24
C VAL A 109 -15.14 9.15 22.44
N ARG A 110 -15.67 10.19 23.06
CA ARG A 110 -15.65 11.57 22.52
C ARG A 110 -14.46 12.32 23.10
N GLN A 111 -14.05 13.39 22.44
CA GLN A 111 -13.06 14.30 23.02
C GLN A 111 -13.55 14.80 24.37
N GLY A 112 -12.66 14.80 25.38
CA GLY A 112 -12.98 15.20 26.74
C GLY A 112 -13.66 14.15 27.62
N THR A 113 -14.03 12.97 27.08
CA THR A 113 -14.56 11.86 27.91
C THR A 113 -13.52 11.46 28.95
N ALA A 114 -13.94 11.32 30.21
CA ALA A 114 -13.08 10.84 31.28
C ALA A 114 -12.67 9.39 31.02
N LEU A 115 -11.37 9.11 31.06
CA LEU A 115 -10.79 7.78 30.91
C LEU A 115 -10.52 7.15 32.27
N LEU A 116 -9.87 7.90 33.16
CA LEU A 116 -9.62 7.52 34.53
C LEU A 116 -9.52 8.74 35.46
N THR A 117 -9.69 8.51 36.73
CA THR A 117 -9.38 9.47 37.81
C THR A 117 -8.23 8.93 38.63
N MET A 118 -7.26 9.79 38.91
CA MET A 118 -6.11 9.46 39.72
C MET A 118 -5.91 10.46 40.85
N HIS A 119 -5.33 10.00 41.95
CA HIS A 119 -4.91 10.82 43.07
C HIS A 119 -3.44 11.22 42.87
N SER A 120 -3.18 12.51 42.75
CA SER A 120 -1.85 13.03 42.47
C SER A 120 -1.42 14.10 43.47
N GLN A 121 -0.35 13.84 44.22
CA GLN A 121 0.27 14.82 45.11
C GLN A 121 0.91 15.96 44.29
N ALA A 122 1.56 15.62 43.19
CA ALA A 122 2.16 16.61 42.28
C ALA A 122 1.10 17.59 41.73
N TRP A 123 -0.12 17.11 41.49
CA TRP A 123 -1.23 17.95 41.08
C TRP A 123 -1.65 18.96 42.14
N LEU A 124 -1.64 18.58 43.42
CA LEU A 124 -1.88 19.52 44.53
C LEU A 124 -0.83 20.62 44.59
N GLU A 125 0.42 20.28 44.36
CA GLU A 125 1.54 21.22 44.35
C GLU A 125 1.40 22.25 43.23
N VAL A 126 1.05 21.83 42.01
CA VAL A 126 0.79 22.76 40.91
C VAL A 126 -0.35 23.73 41.20
N GLN A 127 -1.42 23.26 41.83
CA GLN A 127 -2.54 24.12 42.24
C GLN A 127 -2.11 25.15 43.31
N ARG A 128 -1.35 24.71 44.34
CA ARG A 128 -0.84 25.58 45.38
C ARG A 128 0.06 26.67 44.81
N ASP A 129 1.01 26.25 43.93
CA ASP A 129 1.96 27.18 43.32
C ASP A 129 1.26 28.23 42.45
N TYR A 130 0.20 27.84 41.74
CA TYR A 130 -0.63 28.80 41.01
C TYR A 130 -1.37 29.80 41.93
N ILE A 131 -2.00 29.33 42.99
CA ILE A 131 -2.67 30.24 43.96
C ILE A 131 -1.66 31.24 44.53
N GLN A 132 -0.47 30.79 44.91
CA GLN A 132 0.59 31.65 45.45
C GLN A 132 1.03 32.69 44.41
N ALA A 133 1.34 32.27 43.17
CA ALA A 133 1.77 33.18 42.10
C ALA A 133 0.69 34.19 41.73
N ALA A 134 -0.55 33.74 41.60
CA ALA A 134 -1.68 34.62 41.28
C ALA A 134 -1.97 35.63 42.40
N THR A 135 -1.78 35.23 43.68
CA THR A 135 -1.93 36.16 44.83
C THR A 135 -0.82 37.21 44.82
N GLN A 136 0.43 36.83 44.53
CA GLN A 136 1.56 37.76 44.39
C GLN A 136 1.36 38.72 43.23
N ALA A 137 0.86 38.23 42.07
CA ALA A 137 0.53 39.08 40.92
C ALA A 137 -0.54 40.12 41.27
N ALA A 138 -1.62 39.72 41.93
CA ALA A 138 -2.66 40.64 42.36
C ALA A 138 -2.15 41.71 43.32
N LEU A 139 -1.26 41.33 44.28
CA LEU A 139 -0.66 42.29 45.21
C LEU A 139 0.25 43.28 44.48
N ALA A 140 1.10 42.81 43.56
CA ALA A 140 2.00 43.64 42.77
C ALA A 140 1.22 44.61 41.84
N GLU A 141 0.17 44.11 41.20
CA GLU A 141 -0.71 44.93 40.36
C GLU A 141 -1.43 46.06 41.20
N ALA A 142 -1.93 45.70 42.39
CA ALA A 142 -2.53 46.66 43.28
C ALA A 142 -1.54 47.75 43.75
N ARG A 143 -0.27 47.36 43.99
CA ARG A 143 0.80 48.29 44.32
C ARG A 143 1.13 49.21 43.14
N ALA A 144 1.33 48.67 41.94
CA ALA A 144 1.61 49.45 40.73
C ALA A 144 0.47 50.43 40.39
N LYS A 145 -0.78 50.02 40.63
CA LYS A 145 -1.96 50.91 40.47
C LYS A 145 -1.97 52.07 41.46
N ARG A 146 -1.61 51.85 42.75
CA ARG A 146 -1.49 52.92 43.73
C ARG A 146 -0.32 53.85 43.38
N ASP A 147 0.84 53.29 43.04
CA ASP A 147 2.02 54.08 42.67
C ASP A 147 1.72 54.92 41.40
N ALA A 148 0.95 54.43 40.44
CA ALA A 148 0.49 55.20 39.29
C ALA A 148 -0.37 56.40 39.65
N ALA A 149 -1.29 56.26 40.66
CA ALA A 149 -2.10 57.36 41.15
C ALA A 149 -1.23 58.42 41.85
N LEU A 150 -0.32 58.00 42.76
CA LEU A 150 0.57 58.90 43.47
C LEU A 150 1.56 59.62 42.54
N HIS A 151 2.01 59.00 41.45
CA HIS A 151 2.85 59.65 40.45
C HIS A 151 2.03 60.70 39.68
N ALA A 152 0.79 60.42 39.32
CA ALA A 152 -0.08 61.41 38.67
C ALA A 152 -0.33 62.66 39.53
N GLU A 153 -0.29 62.49 40.87
CA GLU A 153 -0.37 63.60 41.84
C GLU A 153 0.98 64.27 42.10
N GLY A 154 2.08 63.82 41.46
CA GLY A 154 3.43 64.36 41.62
C GLY A 154 4.13 63.94 42.96
N ILE A 155 3.61 62.96 43.69
CA ILE A 155 4.07 62.54 45.00
C ILE A 155 5.28 61.64 44.92
N ILE A 156 5.39 60.78 43.87
CA ILE A 156 6.49 59.86 43.70
C ILE A 156 7.21 60.07 42.35
N ALA A 157 8.49 59.70 42.28
CA ALA A 157 9.29 59.76 41.07
C ALA A 157 8.88 58.71 40.05
N GLU A 158 9.08 58.96 38.77
CA GLU A 158 8.78 58.08 37.65
C GLU A 158 9.51 56.71 37.78
N VAL A 159 10.77 56.73 38.22
CA VAL A 159 11.58 55.53 38.43
C VAL A 159 10.86 54.56 39.38
N ARG A 160 10.23 55.07 40.44
CA ARG A 160 9.49 54.25 41.39
C ARG A 160 8.22 53.61 40.76
N LEU A 161 7.52 54.36 39.91
CA LEU A 161 6.42 53.81 39.15
C LEU A 161 6.85 52.73 38.17
N GLU A 162 7.95 52.93 37.50
CA GLU A 162 8.51 51.92 36.56
C GLU A 162 8.94 50.65 37.29
N GLU A 163 9.59 50.77 38.47
CA GLU A 163 9.92 49.62 39.31
C GLU A 163 8.67 48.80 39.70
N SER A 164 7.63 49.49 40.19
CA SER A 164 6.41 48.80 40.58
C SER A 164 5.63 48.16 39.41
N ARG A 165 5.63 48.81 38.24
CA ARG A 165 5.08 48.24 37.00
C ARG A 165 5.86 47.01 36.55
N SER A 166 7.20 47.07 36.56
CA SER A 166 8.05 45.97 36.21
C SER A 166 7.84 44.76 37.14
N ALA A 167 7.77 45.02 38.45
CA ALA A 167 7.48 44.00 39.45
C ALA A 167 6.09 43.35 39.24
N ALA A 168 5.08 44.13 38.89
CA ALA A 168 3.73 43.63 38.59
C ALA A 168 3.74 42.75 37.29
N MET A 169 4.45 43.21 36.28
CA MET A 169 4.60 42.44 35.02
C MET A 169 5.25 41.09 35.26
N LEU A 170 6.36 41.06 35.99
CA LEU A 170 7.07 39.80 36.31
C LEU A 170 6.20 38.83 37.15
N ALA A 171 5.49 39.36 38.16
CA ALA A 171 4.60 38.53 38.96
C ALA A 171 3.45 37.96 38.14
N ARG A 172 2.90 38.75 37.20
CA ARG A 172 1.87 38.28 36.28
C ARG A 172 2.38 37.19 35.32
N LEU A 173 3.56 37.35 34.72
CA LEU A 173 4.17 36.30 33.86
C LEU A 173 4.36 34.98 34.62
N ASN A 174 4.79 35.04 35.89
CA ASN A 174 4.91 33.84 36.72
C ASN A 174 3.53 33.20 36.98
N ALA A 175 2.51 33.99 37.28
CA ALA A 175 1.15 33.46 37.46
C ALA A 175 0.59 32.84 36.16
N ASP A 176 0.83 33.45 35.01
CA ASP A 176 0.42 32.95 33.71
C ASP A 176 1.14 31.61 33.37
N GLU A 177 2.44 31.48 33.69
CA GLU A 177 3.19 30.22 33.58
C GLU A 177 2.57 29.10 34.41
N ARG A 178 2.25 29.38 35.70
CA ARG A 178 1.59 28.40 36.57
C ARG A 178 0.19 28.03 36.08
N ALA A 179 -0.54 28.99 35.49
CA ALA A 179 -1.84 28.72 34.87
C ALA A 179 -1.72 27.79 33.67
N GLN A 180 -0.64 27.87 32.88
CA GLN A 180 -0.36 26.93 31.79
C GLN A 180 -0.14 25.49 32.29
N ALA A 181 0.54 25.33 33.43
CA ALA A 181 0.70 24.02 34.05
C ALA A 181 -0.64 23.37 34.44
N LEU A 182 -1.60 24.16 34.96
CA LEU A 182 -2.96 23.69 35.23
C LEU A 182 -3.72 23.31 33.96
N ARG A 183 -3.54 24.07 32.87
CA ARG A 183 -4.15 23.73 31.56
C ARG A 183 -3.56 22.43 30.99
N ALA A 184 -2.26 22.22 31.13
CA ALA A 184 -1.62 20.96 30.77
C ALA A 184 -2.17 19.76 31.57
N GLY A 185 -2.62 19.98 32.80
CA GLY A 185 -3.38 19.01 33.61
C GLY A 185 -4.83 18.83 33.17
N GLY A 186 -5.27 19.52 32.13
CA GLY A 186 -6.62 19.38 31.55
C GLY A 186 -7.69 20.33 32.14
N TRP A 187 -7.29 21.31 32.96
CA TRP A 187 -8.22 22.30 33.45
C TRP A 187 -8.50 23.43 32.46
N ASP A 188 -9.75 23.78 32.32
CA ASP A 188 -10.18 24.94 31.56
C ASP A 188 -10.07 26.24 32.39
N SER A 189 -10.31 27.38 31.75
CA SER A 189 -10.23 28.68 32.39
C SER A 189 -11.24 28.85 33.53
N LYS A 190 -12.41 28.16 33.47
CA LYS A 190 -13.44 28.21 34.53
C LYS A 190 -12.97 27.47 35.78
N ALA A 191 -12.38 26.28 35.60
CA ALA A 191 -11.82 25.51 36.71
C ALA A 191 -10.68 26.27 37.40
N ILE A 192 -9.80 26.93 36.64
CA ILE A 192 -8.70 27.76 37.18
C ILE A 192 -9.26 28.98 37.94
N GLN A 193 -10.26 29.66 37.43
CA GLN A 193 -10.91 30.77 38.13
C GLN A 193 -11.62 30.30 39.42
N ASN A 194 -12.26 29.12 39.38
CA ASN A 194 -12.88 28.53 40.55
C ASN A 194 -11.86 28.21 41.64
N LEU A 195 -10.70 27.69 41.28
CA LEU A 195 -9.60 27.45 42.21
C LEU A 195 -9.16 28.73 42.91
N LEU A 196 -9.02 29.85 42.20
CA LEU A 196 -8.65 31.15 42.80
C LEU A 196 -9.72 31.66 43.78
N ARG A 197 -11.00 31.43 43.46
CA ARG A 197 -12.11 31.90 44.34
C ARG A 197 -12.29 31.03 45.57
N SER A 198 -12.29 29.69 45.37
CA SER A 198 -12.54 28.74 46.45
C SER A 198 -11.32 28.47 47.32
N ARG A 199 -10.10 28.57 46.71
CA ARG A 199 -8.84 28.16 47.30
C ARG A 199 -8.82 26.70 47.79
N ALA A 200 -9.79 25.90 47.34
CA ALA A 200 -9.91 24.51 47.69
C ALA A 200 -9.10 23.67 46.69
N LEU A 201 -8.08 23.01 47.22
CA LEU A 201 -7.23 22.09 46.43
C LEU A 201 -7.91 20.73 46.30
N THR A 202 -7.79 20.08 45.13
CA THR A 202 -8.25 18.71 44.91
C THR A 202 -7.13 17.83 44.42
N PRO A 203 -6.88 16.69 45.06
CA PRO A 203 -5.85 15.73 44.58
C PRO A 203 -6.31 14.96 43.38
N GLU A 204 -7.56 15.02 43.01
CA GLU A 204 -8.14 14.30 41.89
C GLU A 204 -7.76 14.92 40.57
N LEU A 205 -7.08 14.12 39.75
CA LEU A 205 -6.71 14.44 38.38
C LEU A 205 -7.46 13.51 37.45
N VAL A 206 -8.27 14.09 36.55
CA VAL A 206 -9.06 13.32 35.59
C VAL A 206 -8.35 13.32 34.25
N LEU A 207 -7.85 12.16 33.82
CA LEU A 207 -7.32 11.97 32.47
C LEU A 207 -8.49 11.85 31.48
N ARG A 208 -8.46 12.69 30.46
CA ARG A 208 -9.52 12.77 29.45
C ARG A 208 -9.01 12.37 28.08
N ALA A 209 -9.92 11.86 27.23
CA ALA A 209 -9.61 11.54 25.83
C ALA A 209 -9.23 12.83 25.07
N PRO A 210 -8.05 12.91 24.46
CA PRO A 210 -7.60 14.08 23.71
C PRO A 210 -8.37 14.28 22.39
N ARG A 211 -8.96 13.20 21.85
CA ARG A 211 -9.75 13.19 20.61
C ARG A 211 -10.86 12.16 20.68
N ALA A 212 -11.87 12.32 19.81
CA ALA A 212 -12.88 11.29 19.60
C ALA A 212 -12.31 10.12 18.80
N GLY A 213 -12.76 8.90 19.08
CA GLY A 213 -12.35 7.67 18.41
C GLY A 213 -12.72 6.43 19.22
N THR A 214 -12.16 5.29 18.85
CA THR A 214 -12.26 4.03 19.58
C THR A 214 -11.02 3.84 20.45
N LEU A 215 -11.22 3.54 21.72
CA LEU A 215 -10.15 3.23 22.66
C LEU A 215 -9.58 1.85 22.33
N LEU A 216 -8.38 1.79 21.77
CA LEU A 216 -7.74 0.52 21.40
C LEU A 216 -7.22 -0.21 22.63
N GLU A 217 -6.60 0.55 23.52
CA GLU A 217 -5.92 0.03 24.71
C GLU A 217 -6.02 1.04 25.83
N LEU A 218 -6.23 0.54 27.03
CA LEU A 218 -6.15 1.30 28.28
C LEU A 218 -5.30 0.49 29.27
N SER A 219 -4.08 0.96 29.50
CA SER A 219 -3.06 0.28 30.31
C SER A 219 -3.03 0.88 31.70
N ALA A 220 -4.15 0.82 32.45
CA ALA A 220 -4.23 1.33 33.82
C ALA A 220 -5.31 0.56 34.60
N ASP A 221 -4.91 0.04 35.75
CA ASP A 221 -5.80 -0.61 36.71
C ASP A 221 -5.99 0.28 37.95
N ALA A 222 -7.11 0.13 38.63
CA ALA A 222 -7.35 0.80 39.91
C ALA A 222 -6.27 0.37 40.92
N GLY A 223 -5.67 1.35 41.60
CA GLY A 223 -4.54 1.14 42.51
C GLY A 223 -3.17 1.18 41.86
N ALA A 224 -3.07 1.19 40.53
CA ALA A 224 -1.80 1.30 39.83
C ALA A 224 -1.16 2.69 40.03
N ARG A 225 0.17 2.72 40.22
CA ARG A 225 0.94 3.95 40.20
C ARG A 225 1.37 4.26 38.77
N LEU A 226 1.14 5.49 38.35
CA LEU A 226 1.53 6.01 37.03
C LEU A 226 2.51 7.16 37.20
N ASP A 227 3.57 7.18 36.41
CA ASP A 227 4.53 8.26 36.38
C ASP A 227 4.14 9.34 35.36
N ALA A 228 4.67 10.55 35.52
CA ALA A 228 4.42 11.64 34.58
C ALA A 228 4.94 11.30 33.18
N GLY A 229 4.16 11.58 32.14
CA GLY A 229 4.47 11.27 30.76
C GLY A 229 4.17 9.82 30.33
N MET A 230 3.76 8.95 31.26
CA MET A 230 3.46 7.55 30.94
C MET A 230 2.23 7.46 30.00
N PRO A 231 2.35 6.75 28.85
CA PRO A 231 1.22 6.52 27.97
C PRO A 231 0.23 5.55 28.63
N VAL A 232 -1.01 5.95 28.71
CA VAL A 232 -2.08 5.18 29.41
C VAL A 232 -3.11 4.67 28.44
N ALA A 233 -3.47 5.46 27.45
CA ALA A 233 -4.52 5.08 26.52
C ALA A 233 -4.13 5.37 25.07
N ARG A 234 -4.53 4.47 24.18
CA ARG A 234 -4.38 4.61 22.73
C ARG A 234 -5.75 4.68 22.10
N ILE A 235 -6.02 5.75 21.37
CA ILE A 235 -7.31 6.02 20.74
C ILE A 235 -7.09 6.07 19.23
N SER A 236 -7.88 5.31 18.47
CA SER A 236 -7.87 5.32 17.01
C SER A 236 -9.12 6.01 16.49
N ARG A 237 -8.94 6.90 15.54
CA ARG A 237 -10.03 7.48 14.76
C ARG A 237 -10.25 6.65 13.49
N SER A 238 -11.50 6.56 13.04
CA SER A 238 -11.82 5.95 11.76
C SER A 238 -11.20 6.75 10.61
N GLY A 239 -10.68 6.03 9.62
CA GLY A 239 -10.04 6.61 8.44
C GLY A 239 -9.30 5.54 7.65
N PRO A 240 -8.73 5.89 6.49
CA PRO A 240 -7.99 4.95 5.66
C PRO A 240 -6.79 4.40 6.43
N LEU A 241 -6.68 3.08 6.47
CA LEU A 241 -5.58 2.38 7.12
C LEU A 241 -4.41 2.20 6.16
N TRP A 242 -3.23 2.06 6.71
CA TRP A 242 -2.04 1.69 5.95
C TRP A 242 -1.78 0.19 6.07
N ILE A 243 -1.17 -0.35 5.03
CA ILE A 243 -0.70 -1.72 4.97
C ILE A 243 0.81 -1.66 4.82
N GLU A 244 1.53 -2.19 5.78
CA GLU A 244 2.99 -2.32 5.72
C GLU A 244 3.32 -3.72 5.19
N LEU A 245 3.69 -3.76 3.92
CA LEU A 245 4.00 -4.97 3.17
C LEU A 245 5.52 -5.19 3.15
N GLN A 246 5.91 -6.45 3.08
CA GLN A 246 7.30 -6.88 2.95
C GLN A 246 7.53 -7.38 1.53
N ALA A 247 8.39 -6.72 0.78
CA ALA A 247 8.76 -7.10 -0.57
C ALA A 247 10.21 -7.61 -0.61
N SER A 248 10.49 -8.67 -1.35
CA SER A 248 11.87 -8.99 -1.68
C SER A 248 12.46 -7.88 -2.55
N ARG A 249 13.77 -7.80 -2.65
CA ARG A 249 14.43 -6.79 -3.49
C ARG A 249 13.93 -6.82 -4.95
N ALA A 250 13.82 -8.01 -5.52
CA ALA A 250 13.33 -8.19 -6.89
C ALA A 250 11.86 -7.75 -7.07
N GLN A 251 11.04 -7.95 -6.04
CA GLN A 251 9.65 -7.47 -6.02
C GLN A 251 9.60 -5.93 -5.90
N ALA A 252 10.40 -5.34 -5.02
CA ALA A 252 10.44 -3.89 -4.82
C ALA A 252 10.90 -3.13 -6.07
N GLU A 253 11.83 -3.68 -6.84
CA GLU A 253 12.29 -3.10 -8.12
C GLU A 253 11.18 -3.01 -9.18
N ARG A 254 10.15 -3.86 -9.08
CA ARG A 254 8.98 -3.89 -9.98
C ARG A 254 7.86 -2.98 -9.55
N LEU A 255 7.78 -2.65 -8.26
CA LEU A 255 6.73 -1.79 -7.70
C LEU A 255 7.01 -0.31 -7.97
N ARG A 256 5.94 0.45 -8.11
CA ARG A 256 5.99 1.92 -8.25
C ARG A 256 5.05 2.58 -7.26
N VAL A 257 5.43 3.76 -6.77
CA VAL A 257 4.53 4.61 -6.00
C VAL A 257 3.34 5.01 -6.86
N GLY A 258 2.14 4.93 -6.32
CA GLY A 258 0.88 5.15 -7.03
C GLY A 258 0.23 3.89 -7.59
N GLU A 259 0.93 2.77 -7.60
CA GLU A 259 0.41 1.50 -8.08
C GLU A 259 -0.68 0.95 -7.16
N VAL A 260 -1.67 0.30 -7.76
CA VAL A 260 -2.80 -0.27 -7.03
C VAL A 260 -2.56 -1.77 -6.82
N LEU A 261 -2.64 -2.17 -5.56
CA LEU A 261 -2.56 -3.56 -5.13
C LEU A 261 -3.97 -4.07 -4.77
N GLN A 262 -4.27 -5.30 -5.10
CA GLN A 262 -5.47 -6.00 -4.63
C GLN A 262 -5.16 -6.67 -3.30
N VAL A 263 -5.90 -6.29 -2.25
CA VAL A 263 -5.80 -6.89 -0.92
C VAL A 263 -6.77 -8.06 -0.86
N GLN A 264 -6.28 -9.23 -0.50
CA GLN A 264 -7.08 -10.44 -0.48
C GLN A 264 -8.26 -10.29 0.50
N GLY A 265 -9.48 -10.39 -0.01
CA GLY A 265 -10.71 -10.28 0.77
C GLY A 265 -11.12 -8.85 1.17
N CYS A 266 -10.35 -7.82 0.83
CA CYS A 266 -10.54 -6.46 1.35
C CYS A 266 -10.30 -5.32 0.33
N GLY A 267 -10.66 -5.52 -0.92
CA GLY A 267 -10.61 -4.45 -1.92
C GLY A 267 -9.20 -4.08 -2.36
N SER A 268 -8.91 -2.79 -2.51
CA SER A 268 -7.68 -2.31 -3.12
C SER A 268 -6.94 -1.33 -2.21
N ALA A 269 -5.61 -1.32 -2.33
CA ALA A 269 -4.73 -0.36 -1.68
C ALA A 269 -3.76 0.26 -2.69
N ARG A 270 -3.36 1.50 -2.49
CA ARG A 270 -2.41 2.20 -3.34
C ARG A 270 -1.05 2.31 -2.64
N VAL A 271 0.00 1.96 -3.34
CA VAL A 271 1.37 2.14 -2.86
C VAL A 271 1.65 3.63 -2.69
N ILE A 272 1.96 4.05 -1.46
CA ILE A 272 2.28 5.45 -1.12
C ILE A 272 3.75 5.67 -0.85
N ALA A 273 4.49 4.62 -0.46
CA ALA A 273 5.91 4.70 -0.22
C ALA A 273 6.61 3.35 -0.44
N LEU A 274 7.85 3.42 -0.91
CA LEU A 274 8.77 2.29 -1.03
C LEU A 274 10.00 2.58 -0.16
N GLY A 275 10.41 1.62 0.66
CA GLY A 275 11.59 1.73 1.49
C GLY A 275 12.86 1.84 0.64
N SER A 276 13.77 2.70 1.04
CA SER A 276 15.09 2.86 0.42
C SER A 276 16.14 1.89 0.99
N ALA A 277 15.83 1.20 2.07
CA ALA A 277 16.71 0.28 2.78
C ALA A 277 16.12 -1.13 2.85
N VAL A 278 17.00 -2.11 2.86
CA VAL A 278 16.65 -3.52 3.08
C VAL A 278 16.75 -3.80 4.57
N SER A 279 15.70 -4.41 5.14
CA SER A 279 15.71 -4.87 6.54
C SER A 279 16.77 -5.97 6.72
N THR A 280 17.61 -5.83 7.73
CA THR A 280 18.64 -6.83 8.04
C THR A 280 18.06 -8.13 8.59
N ALA A 281 16.88 -8.07 9.21
CA ALA A 281 16.25 -9.21 9.86
C ALA A 281 15.68 -10.24 8.86
N ASN A 282 15.12 -9.78 7.76
CA ASN A 282 14.41 -10.64 6.79
C ASN A 282 14.74 -10.36 5.32
N GLN A 283 15.75 -9.53 5.06
CA GLN A 283 16.19 -9.15 3.72
C GLN A 283 15.06 -8.62 2.82
N SER A 284 14.08 -7.95 3.41
CA SER A 284 12.93 -7.36 2.70
C SER A 284 13.01 -5.84 2.65
N VAL A 285 12.34 -5.27 1.65
CA VAL A 285 12.09 -3.84 1.50
C VAL A 285 10.68 -3.56 2.01
N ALA A 286 10.53 -2.58 2.88
CA ALA A 286 9.21 -2.17 3.36
C ALA A 286 8.46 -1.42 2.25
N VAL A 287 7.22 -1.82 2.00
CA VAL A 287 6.30 -1.16 1.06
C VAL A 287 5.09 -0.71 1.85
N ARG A 288 4.75 0.56 1.76
CA ARG A 288 3.55 1.10 2.41
C ARG A 288 2.48 1.38 1.38
N ALA A 289 1.31 0.80 1.59
CA ALA A 289 0.13 1.05 0.79
C ALA A 289 -1.00 1.63 1.65
N GLU A 290 -1.81 2.50 1.08
CA GLU A 290 -2.98 3.11 1.71
C GLU A 290 -4.26 2.47 1.17
N GLN A 291 -5.16 2.10 2.04
CA GLN A 291 -6.48 1.57 1.69
C GLN A 291 -7.26 2.60 0.86
N LEU A 292 -7.82 2.19 -0.29
CA LEU A 292 -8.59 3.07 -1.16
C LEU A 292 -10.07 3.15 -0.78
N ALA A 293 -10.64 2.05 -0.30
CA ALA A 293 -12.02 2.00 0.18
C ALA A 293 -12.00 1.90 1.71
N THR A 294 -12.80 2.70 2.40
CA THR A 294 -12.93 2.68 3.86
C THR A 294 -13.90 1.59 4.34
N ASP A 295 -13.77 0.39 3.77
CA ASP A 295 -14.56 -0.75 4.20
C ASP A 295 -14.01 -1.28 5.53
N ASP A 296 -14.90 -1.68 6.41
CA ASP A 296 -14.58 -2.20 7.76
C ASP A 296 -13.88 -3.58 7.75
N CYS A 297 -13.47 -4.06 6.58
CA CYS A 297 -12.85 -5.36 6.42
C CYS A 297 -11.41 -5.42 6.99
N LEU A 298 -10.63 -4.33 6.88
CA LEU A 298 -9.30 -4.25 7.46
C LEU A 298 -9.38 -3.92 8.94
N LYS A 299 -8.72 -4.71 9.76
CA LYS A 299 -8.58 -4.46 11.19
C LYS A 299 -7.12 -4.19 11.51
N LEU A 300 -6.87 -3.31 12.46
CA LEU A 300 -5.51 -3.01 12.94
C LEU A 300 -4.82 -4.29 13.39
N ASN A 301 -3.54 -4.40 13.06
CA ASN A 301 -2.66 -5.55 13.32
C ASN A 301 -3.08 -6.84 12.58
N ALA A 302 -4.08 -6.79 11.69
CA ALA A 302 -4.40 -7.94 10.86
C ALA A 302 -3.27 -8.21 9.86
N TYR A 303 -2.96 -9.50 9.68
CA TYR A 303 -2.11 -9.96 8.59
C TYR A 303 -2.91 -9.99 7.30
N VAL A 304 -2.33 -9.49 6.22
CA VAL A 304 -2.94 -9.42 4.89
C VAL A 304 -1.93 -9.78 3.80
N GLU A 305 -2.47 -10.33 2.73
CA GLU A 305 -1.74 -10.50 1.48
C GLU A 305 -2.26 -9.50 0.45
N ALA A 306 -1.35 -8.81 -0.20
CA ALA A 306 -1.66 -7.92 -1.31
C ALA A 306 -1.00 -8.41 -2.58
N ARG A 307 -1.69 -8.30 -3.71
CA ARG A 307 -1.20 -8.70 -5.03
C ARG A 307 -1.27 -7.52 -5.98
N MET A 308 -0.31 -7.40 -6.87
CA MET A 308 -0.35 -6.42 -7.91
C MET A 308 -1.56 -6.69 -8.82
N ALA A 309 -2.42 -5.68 -9.02
CA ALA A 309 -3.52 -5.81 -9.98
C ALA A 309 -2.92 -6.07 -11.36
N PRO A 310 -3.36 -7.08 -12.09
CA PRO A 310 -2.88 -7.31 -13.43
C PRO A 310 -3.14 -6.06 -14.27
N ALA A 311 -2.11 -5.54 -14.94
CA ALA A 311 -2.24 -4.37 -15.81
C ALA A 311 -3.37 -4.62 -16.82
N SER A 312 -4.45 -3.88 -16.71
CA SER A 312 -5.82 -4.24 -17.11
C SER A 312 -6.11 -4.42 -18.60
N LYS A 313 -5.11 -4.33 -19.50
CA LYS A 313 -5.33 -4.55 -20.94
C LYS A 313 -4.43 -5.63 -21.57
N VAL A 314 -3.22 -5.83 -21.09
CA VAL A 314 -2.34 -6.86 -21.63
C VAL A 314 -2.62 -8.22 -20.97
N ALA A 315 -3.02 -8.23 -19.69
CA ALA A 315 -3.38 -9.45 -18.99
C ALA A 315 -4.78 -9.98 -19.37
N ALA A 316 -5.73 -9.13 -19.78
CA ALA A 316 -7.01 -9.58 -20.32
C ALA A 316 -6.84 -10.29 -21.68
N ALA A 317 -5.90 -9.85 -22.51
CA ALA A 317 -5.54 -10.54 -23.75
C ALA A 317 -4.75 -11.84 -23.50
N GLN A 318 -3.97 -11.89 -22.43
CA GLN A 318 -3.25 -13.11 -21.99
C GLN A 318 -4.12 -14.06 -21.16
N ALA A 319 -5.24 -13.59 -20.60
CA ALA A 319 -6.25 -14.44 -19.97
C ALA A 319 -7.13 -15.18 -20.99
N GLN A 320 -7.17 -14.71 -22.24
CA GLN A 320 -7.85 -15.39 -23.33
C GLN A 320 -6.92 -16.47 -23.90
N GLY A 321 -7.16 -17.70 -23.52
CA GLY A 321 -6.41 -18.87 -24.01
C GLY A 321 -7.07 -20.15 -23.51
N VAL A 322 -6.58 -21.26 -23.94
CA VAL A 322 -7.00 -22.59 -23.48
C VAL A 322 -5.86 -23.25 -22.72
N LEU A 323 -6.19 -24.02 -21.70
CA LEU A 323 -5.24 -24.85 -20.97
C LEU A 323 -5.14 -26.20 -21.68
N VAL A 324 -3.91 -26.59 -21.98
CA VAL A 324 -3.59 -27.92 -22.53
C VAL A 324 -2.50 -28.56 -21.67
N PRO A 325 -2.43 -29.90 -21.60
CA PRO A 325 -1.32 -30.58 -20.95
C PRO A 325 0.02 -30.19 -21.59
N ALA A 326 1.05 -30.00 -20.79
CA ALA A 326 2.41 -29.66 -21.28
C ALA A 326 2.94 -30.68 -22.35
N SER A 327 2.49 -31.93 -22.22
CA SER A 327 2.79 -32.99 -23.16
C SER A 327 2.20 -32.79 -24.57
N ALA A 328 1.22 -31.90 -24.77
CA ALA A 328 0.63 -31.58 -26.06
C ALA A 328 1.47 -30.57 -26.87
N LEU A 329 2.42 -29.89 -26.23
CA LEU A 329 3.23 -28.86 -26.88
C LEU A 329 4.40 -29.46 -27.69
N VAL A 330 4.44 -29.10 -28.97
CA VAL A 330 5.52 -29.52 -29.87
C VAL A 330 6.27 -28.28 -30.35
N ARG A 331 7.60 -28.30 -30.22
CA ARG A 331 8.47 -27.22 -30.69
C ARG A 331 9.10 -27.57 -32.05
N ARG A 332 9.11 -26.61 -32.96
CA ARG A 332 9.82 -26.68 -34.24
C ARG A 332 10.56 -25.36 -34.47
N GLY A 333 11.88 -25.40 -34.29
CA GLY A 333 12.67 -24.15 -34.26
C GLY A 333 12.30 -23.26 -33.09
N ALA A 334 12.02 -22.00 -33.36
CA ALA A 334 11.56 -21.00 -32.35
C ALA A 334 10.07 -21.02 -32.09
N GLU A 335 9.29 -21.77 -32.87
CA GLU A 335 7.84 -21.76 -32.80
C GLU A 335 7.28 -22.98 -32.05
N SER A 336 6.14 -22.76 -31.39
CA SER A 336 5.41 -23.80 -30.66
C SER A 336 4.13 -24.14 -31.40
N TYR A 337 3.77 -25.42 -31.43
CA TYR A 337 2.59 -25.94 -32.13
C TYR A 337 1.82 -26.91 -31.24
N VAL A 338 0.52 -27.00 -31.50
CA VAL A 338 -0.37 -28.01 -30.91
C VAL A 338 -1.09 -28.72 -32.07
N PHE A 339 -1.24 -30.02 -31.98
CA PHE A 339 -1.96 -30.81 -32.98
C PHE A 339 -3.45 -30.90 -32.54
N VAL A 340 -4.30 -30.14 -33.23
CA VAL A 340 -5.74 -30.13 -33.00
C VAL A 340 -6.41 -31.16 -33.89
N GLN A 341 -7.23 -32.02 -33.30
CA GLN A 341 -7.99 -33.05 -34.01
C GLN A 341 -9.13 -32.43 -34.82
N ASN A 342 -9.28 -32.82 -36.06
CA ASN A 342 -10.41 -32.50 -36.90
C ASN A 342 -11.00 -33.75 -37.61
N ALA A 343 -12.03 -33.59 -38.41
CA ALA A 343 -12.70 -34.72 -39.09
C ALA A 343 -11.77 -35.52 -40.03
N ALA A 344 -10.71 -34.90 -40.57
CA ALA A 344 -9.81 -35.50 -41.55
C ALA A 344 -8.48 -35.98 -40.90
N GLY A 345 -8.25 -35.77 -39.59
CA GLY A 345 -7.04 -36.15 -38.89
C GLY A 345 -6.58 -35.11 -37.86
N PHE A 346 -5.38 -34.57 -38.00
CA PHE A 346 -4.84 -33.55 -37.12
C PHE A 346 -4.32 -32.34 -37.91
N MET A 347 -4.47 -31.15 -37.30
CA MET A 347 -3.94 -29.91 -37.85
C MET A 347 -2.87 -29.34 -36.93
N ALA A 348 -1.69 -29.08 -37.45
CA ALA A 348 -0.64 -28.40 -36.72
C ALA A 348 -0.96 -26.91 -36.61
N THR A 349 -1.34 -26.44 -35.42
CA THR A 349 -1.75 -25.07 -35.18
C THR A 349 -0.63 -24.35 -34.43
N PRO A 350 -0.08 -23.25 -34.98
CA PRO A 350 0.92 -22.46 -34.27
C PRO A 350 0.25 -21.74 -33.07
N VAL A 351 0.93 -21.76 -31.92
CA VAL A 351 0.43 -21.20 -30.66
C VAL A 351 1.55 -20.51 -29.92
N GLN A 352 1.15 -19.48 -29.15
CA GLN A 352 2.02 -18.94 -28.10
C GLN A 352 1.73 -19.69 -26.82
N ALA A 353 2.74 -20.21 -26.18
CA ALA A 353 2.62 -21.07 -25.01
C ALA A 353 3.27 -20.42 -23.80
N VAL A 354 2.53 -20.31 -22.70
CA VAL A 354 2.98 -19.81 -21.40
C VAL A 354 2.69 -20.87 -20.35
N GLN A 355 3.68 -21.21 -19.52
CA GLN A 355 3.51 -22.19 -18.45
C GLN A 355 2.43 -21.73 -17.47
N ALA A 356 1.45 -22.58 -17.20
CA ALA A 356 0.33 -22.27 -16.31
C ALA A 356 0.26 -23.18 -15.06
N GLY A 357 1.22 -24.09 -14.90
CA GLY A 357 1.32 -25.03 -13.78
C GLY A 357 2.40 -26.07 -14.02
N ALA A 358 2.53 -27.09 -13.16
CA ALA A 358 3.51 -28.15 -13.32
C ALA A 358 3.30 -28.95 -14.61
N ASP A 359 2.04 -29.29 -14.93
CA ASP A 359 1.67 -30.15 -16.05
C ASP A 359 0.75 -29.47 -17.07
N LEU A 360 0.46 -28.17 -16.91
CA LEU A 360 -0.44 -27.41 -17.77
C LEU A 360 0.26 -26.21 -18.41
N VAL A 361 -0.06 -25.98 -19.67
CA VAL A 361 0.41 -24.84 -20.45
C VAL A 361 -0.81 -24.10 -20.99
N ARG A 362 -0.81 -22.77 -20.80
CA ARG A 362 -1.77 -21.89 -21.43
C ARG A 362 -1.31 -21.61 -22.85
N VAL A 363 -2.17 -21.88 -23.83
CA VAL A 363 -1.90 -21.60 -25.22
C VAL A 363 -2.86 -20.56 -25.75
N THR A 364 -2.32 -19.60 -26.50
CA THR A 364 -3.08 -18.58 -27.24
C THR A 364 -2.83 -18.78 -28.73
N GLY A 365 -3.91 -18.84 -29.51
CA GLY A 365 -3.87 -19.11 -30.95
C GLY A 365 -5.21 -19.56 -31.46
N LYS A 366 -5.25 -20.22 -32.62
CA LYS A 366 -6.47 -20.77 -33.24
C LYS A 366 -6.86 -22.13 -32.62
N VAL A 367 -6.93 -22.18 -31.26
CA VAL A 367 -7.38 -23.35 -30.50
C VAL A 367 -8.52 -22.89 -29.59
N ALA A 368 -9.66 -23.54 -29.67
CA ALA A 368 -10.84 -23.23 -28.88
C ALA A 368 -10.98 -24.16 -27.67
N ALA A 369 -11.69 -23.70 -26.65
CA ALA A 369 -12.09 -24.58 -25.55
C ALA A 369 -13.02 -25.67 -26.09
N GLY A 370 -12.76 -26.93 -25.71
CA GLY A 370 -13.48 -28.07 -26.25
C GLY A 370 -12.75 -28.81 -27.37
N ASP A 371 -11.72 -28.19 -27.97
CA ASP A 371 -10.93 -28.87 -29.01
C ASP A 371 -10.15 -30.05 -28.42
N ALA A 372 -10.13 -31.17 -29.15
CA ALA A 372 -9.31 -32.33 -28.80
C ALA A 372 -7.90 -32.13 -29.31
N VAL A 373 -6.90 -32.10 -28.40
CA VAL A 373 -5.49 -31.94 -28.72
C VAL A 373 -4.70 -33.22 -28.45
N ALA A 374 -3.78 -33.57 -29.32
CA ALA A 374 -2.95 -34.76 -29.15
C ALA A 374 -1.98 -34.59 -27.97
N VAL A 375 -1.93 -35.55 -27.05
CA VAL A 375 -1.06 -35.56 -25.87
C VAL A 375 -0.07 -36.74 -25.86
N LYS A 376 -0.35 -37.82 -26.64
CA LYS A 376 0.56 -38.95 -26.85
C LYS A 376 0.63 -39.29 -28.35
N GLY A 377 1.69 -39.98 -28.77
CA GLY A 377 1.92 -40.32 -30.17
C GLY A 377 2.39 -39.13 -31.03
N LEU A 378 2.84 -38.05 -30.43
CA LEU A 378 3.27 -36.82 -31.11
C LEU A 378 4.47 -37.05 -32.06
N VAL A 379 5.28 -38.08 -31.83
CA VAL A 379 6.42 -38.42 -32.70
C VAL A 379 5.94 -38.82 -34.08
N VAL A 380 4.84 -39.61 -34.14
CA VAL A 380 4.23 -40.03 -35.40
C VAL A 380 3.65 -38.85 -36.15
N LEU A 381 2.91 -37.99 -35.42
CA LEU A 381 2.34 -36.76 -36.00
C LEU A 381 3.44 -35.81 -36.50
N LYS A 382 4.52 -35.67 -35.76
CA LYS A 382 5.67 -34.85 -36.14
C LYS A 382 6.40 -35.42 -37.36
N GLY A 383 6.56 -36.76 -37.47
CA GLY A 383 7.14 -37.43 -38.63
C GLY A 383 6.31 -37.24 -39.90
N SER A 384 5.01 -37.47 -39.82
CA SER A 384 4.06 -37.22 -40.93
C SER A 384 4.03 -35.73 -41.32
N TRP A 385 4.09 -34.82 -40.36
CA TRP A 385 4.16 -33.37 -40.59
C TRP A 385 5.47 -32.95 -41.25
N ALA A 386 6.58 -33.62 -40.95
CA ALA A 386 7.88 -33.39 -41.58
C ALA A 386 8.03 -34.03 -42.95
N GLY A 387 7.01 -34.77 -43.46
CA GLY A 387 7.01 -35.39 -44.77
C GLY A 387 7.65 -36.78 -44.83
N LEU A 388 7.98 -37.39 -43.68
CA LEU A 388 8.67 -38.70 -43.60
C LEU A 388 7.74 -39.92 -43.84
N GLY A 389 6.53 -39.73 -44.31
CA GLY A 389 5.53 -40.81 -44.50
C GLY A 389 4.94 -40.94 -45.91
N LYS A 390 5.48 -40.25 -46.92
CA LYS A 390 4.90 -40.22 -48.26
C LYS A 390 5.59 -41.08 -49.31
N GLU A 391 6.58 -41.88 -48.96
CA GLU A 391 7.42 -42.58 -49.96
C GLU A 391 7.14 -44.08 -50.18
N GLU A 392 6.08 -44.68 -49.60
CA GLU A 392 5.83 -46.13 -49.73
C GLU A 392 4.60 -46.55 -50.57
N ALA A 393 4.02 -45.62 -51.37
CA ALA A 393 2.84 -45.94 -52.19
C ALA A 393 3.07 -45.80 -53.72
N ALA A 394 4.31 -45.69 -54.21
CA ALA A 394 4.60 -45.45 -55.64
C ALA A 394 5.64 -46.39 -56.27
N SER A 395 5.78 -47.65 -55.83
CA SER A 395 6.59 -48.63 -56.56
C SER A 395 6.06 -50.04 -56.44
N ALA A 396 4.99 -50.35 -57.22
CA ALA A 396 4.67 -51.70 -57.57
C ALA A 396 4.98 -51.86 -59.10
N PRO A 397 5.92 -52.65 -59.54
CA PRO A 397 6.15 -52.88 -61.00
C PRO A 397 5.07 -53.78 -61.57
N ALA A 398 4.43 -53.31 -62.63
CA ALA A 398 3.57 -54.13 -63.46
C ALA A 398 4.37 -55.22 -64.10
N SER A 399 4.20 -56.49 -63.73
CA SER A 399 4.73 -57.65 -64.47
C SER A 399 3.81 -57.92 -65.66
N ALA A 400 4.28 -57.62 -66.82
CA ALA A 400 3.71 -58.09 -68.11
C ALA A 400 3.83 -59.59 -68.22
N GLY A 401 2.68 -60.26 -68.33
CA GLY A 401 2.63 -61.63 -68.82
C GLY A 401 2.67 -61.67 -70.31
N GLY A 402 3.43 -62.59 -70.82
CA GLY A 402 3.48 -62.92 -72.24
C GLY A 402 3.97 -64.37 -72.44
N LYS A 403 2.98 -65.13 -72.84
CA LYS A 403 2.95 -66.49 -73.41
C LYS A 403 2.69 -67.61 -72.45
#